data_a7191d58f07f54dbf0602e2eb38489dd
#
_entry.id   a7191d58f07f54dbf0602e2eb38489dd
#
_cell.length_a   1.000
_cell.length_b   1.000
_cell.length_c   1.000
_cell.angle_alpha   90.00
_cell.angle_beta   90.00
_cell.angle_gamma   90.00
#
_symmetry.space_group_name_H-M   'P 1'
#
loop_
_entity.id
_entity.type
_entity.pdbx_description
1 polymer ?
#
loop_
_entity_poly.entity_id
_entity_poly.type
_entity_poly.pdbx_seq_one_letter_code
_entity_poly.pdbx_strand_id
1 'polypeptide(L)' 'MKTYICDYALASFYTIENAIRRAFPTAQVVCSDLLDEDRFEARVYFVDDLDMLDDIMAEFEWVSEDEWED' A
#
# COMPACT_ATOMS: atom_id res chain seq x y z
N MET A 1 1.13 3.82 12.66
CA MET A 1 0.85 4.16 11.24
C MET A 1 1.94 3.58 10.36
N LYS A 2 1.58 2.95 9.26
CA LYS A 2 2.52 2.45 8.27
C LYS A 2 2.21 3.11 6.92
N THR A 3 3.25 3.53 6.20
CA THR A 3 3.11 4.21 4.91
C THR A 3 3.71 3.37 3.80
N TYR A 4 2.99 3.25 2.70
CA TYR A 4 3.42 2.53 1.51
C TYR A 4 3.35 3.43 0.29
N ILE A 5 4.29 3.25 -0.62
CA ILE A 5 4.24 3.88 -1.93
C ILE A 5 3.76 2.83 -2.92
N CYS A 6 2.66 3.10 -3.59
CA CYS A 6 2.02 2.16 -4.50
C CYS A 6 2.06 2.69 -5.93
N ASP A 7 1.94 1.75 -6.88
CA ASP A 7 1.94 2.07 -8.30
C ASP A 7 0.52 1.96 -8.83
N TYR A 8 0.03 3.00 -9.51
CA TYR A 8 -1.30 2.99 -10.13
C TYR A 8 -1.48 1.88 -11.16
N ALA A 9 -0.40 1.43 -11.78
CA ALA A 9 -0.45 0.32 -12.72
C ALA A 9 -0.83 -1.01 -12.05
N LEU A 10 -0.56 -1.14 -10.75
CA LEU A 10 -0.83 -2.35 -9.99
C LEU A 10 -2.16 -2.29 -9.23
N ALA A 11 -2.55 -1.12 -8.77
CA ALA A 11 -3.76 -0.96 -7.98
C ALA A 11 -4.23 0.49 -7.94
N SER A 12 -5.51 0.69 -7.63
CA SER A 12 -6.08 2.00 -7.33
C SER A 12 -6.24 2.17 -5.82
N PHE A 13 -6.63 3.36 -5.37
CA PHE A 13 -6.96 3.61 -3.97
C PHE A 13 -7.98 2.59 -3.45
N TYR A 14 -9.01 2.35 -4.24
CA TYR A 14 -10.09 1.46 -3.86
C TYR A 14 -9.60 0.03 -3.67
N THR A 15 -8.72 -0.43 -4.55
CA THR A 15 -8.14 -1.77 -4.46
C THR A 15 -7.34 -1.94 -3.18
N ILE A 16 -6.53 -0.95 -2.83
CA ILE A 16 -5.72 -0.97 -1.61
C ILE A 16 -6.61 -0.98 -0.37
N GLU A 17 -7.61 -0.10 -0.32
CA GLU A 17 -8.52 -0.03 0.82
C GLU A 17 -9.24 -1.36 1.04
N ASN A 18 -9.76 -1.96 -0.03
CA ASN A 18 -10.46 -3.23 0.08
C ASN A 18 -9.56 -4.37 0.53
N ALA A 19 -8.36 -4.45 -0.02
CA ALA A 19 -7.41 -5.49 0.34
C ALA A 19 -7.05 -5.43 1.83
N ILE A 20 -6.82 -4.23 2.34
CA ILE A 20 -6.45 -4.04 3.75
C ILE A 20 -7.64 -4.30 4.66
N ARG A 21 -8.83 -3.79 4.33
CA ARG A 21 -10.02 -3.95 5.17
C ARG A 21 -10.53 -5.38 5.23
N ARG A 22 -10.25 -6.17 4.22
CA ARG A 22 -10.59 -7.60 4.24
C ARG A 22 -9.87 -8.34 5.36
N ALA A 23 -8.61 -8.01 5.56
CA ALA A 23 -7.79 -8.63 6.61
C ALA A 23 -7.92 -7.91 7.94
N PHE A 24 -8.11 -6.60 7.91
CA PHE A 24 -8.16 -5.74 9.10
C PHE A 24 -9.40 -4.84 9.03
N PRO A 25 -10.57 -5.34 9.44
CA PRO A 25 -11.83 -4.58 9.30
C PRO A 25 -11.85 -3.23 10.02
N THR A 26 -11.03 -3.08 11.05
CA THR A 26 -10.98 -1.83 11.83
C THR A 26 -9.87 -0.88 11.36
N ALA A 27 -9.13 -1.26 10.34
CA ALA A 27 -8.06 -0.41 9.81
C ALA A 27 -8.62 0.82 9.11
N GLN A 28 -7.88 1.91 9.20
CA GLN A 28 -8.17 3.12 8.46
C GLN A 28 -7.08 3.31 7.40
N VAL A 29 -7.50 3.53 6.17
CA VAL A 29 -6.58 3.69 5.03
C VAL A 29 -6.81 5.06 4.41
N VAL A 30 -5.74 5.83 4.28
CA VAL A 30 -5.78 7.15 3.66
C VAL A 30 -4.81 7.14 2.49
N CYS A 31 -5.34 7.28 1.29
CA CYS A 31 -4.54 7.32 0.07
C CYS A 31 -4.45 8.75 -0.45
N SER A 32 -3.29 9.12 -0.97
CA SER A 32 -3.04 10.45 -1.51
C SER A 32 -2.15 10.36 -2.75
N ASP A 33 -2.45 11.19 -3.75
CA ASP A 33 -1.60 11.29 -4.93
C ASP A 33 -0.24 11.88 -4.56
N LEU A 34 0.79 11.36 -5.20
CA LEU A 34 2.12 11.96 -5.15
C LEU A 34 2.31 12.91 -6.33
N LEU A 35 3.36 13.70 -6.30
CA LEU A 35 3.72 14.57 -7.42
C LEU A 35 4.00 13.77 -8.70
N ASP A 36 4.44 12.53 -8.53
CA ASP A 36 4.63 11.59 -9.61
C ASP A 36 3.28 10.95 -9.96
N GLU A 37 2.82 11.12 -11.21
CA GLU A 37 1.50 10.67 -11.66
C GLU A 37 1.31 9.16 -11.62
N ASP A 38 2.41 8.41 -11.60
CA ASP A 38 2.35 6.94 -11.66
C ASP A 38 2.25 6.29 -10.29
N ARG A 39 2.35 7.08 -9.22
CA ARG A 39 2.42 6.57 -7.85
C ARG A 39 1.52 7.32 -6.89
N PHE A 40 1.17 6.64 -5.81
CA PHE A 40 0.41 7.24 -4.72
C PHE A 40 0.89 6.71 -3.38
N GLU A 41 0.58 7.44 -2.32
CA GLU A 41 0.91 7.08 -0.94
C GLU A 41 -0.32 6.47 -0.28
N ALA A 42 -0.14 5.34 0.39
CA ALA A 42 -1.18 4.73 1.21
C ALA A 42 -0.71 4.72 2.67
N ARG A 43 -1.46 5.38 3.54
CA ARG A 43 -1.21 5.40 4.98
C ARG A 43 -2.21 4.51 5.66
N VAL A 44 -1.72 3.56 6.46
CA VAL A 44 -2.56 2.58 7.13
C VAL A 44 -2.45 2.76 8.64
N TYR A 45 -3.60 2.88 9.29
CA TYR A 45 -3.71 3.10 10.73
C TYR A 45 -4.44 1.93 11.39
N PHE A 46 -4.14 1.71 12.65
CA PHE A 46 -4.87 0.75 13.52
C PHE A 46 -4.71 -0.70 13.08
N VAL A 47 -3.51 -1.05 12.63
CA VAL A 47 -3.15 -2.42 12.30
C VAL A 47 -2.06 -2.89 13.26
N ASP A 48 -2.32 -4.00 13.94
CA ASP A 48 -1.38 -4.57 14.90
C ASP A 48 -0.36 -5.50 14.25
N ASP A 49 -0.77 -6.25 13.24
CA ASP A 49 0.09 -7.22 12.56
C ASP A 49 0.69 -6.60 11.30
N LEU A 50 1.84 -5.93 11.48
CA LEU A 50 2.53 -5.27 10.39
C LEU A 50 3.15 -6.24 9.39
N ASP A 51 3.53 -7.43 9.84
CA ASP A 51 4.09 -8.44 8.95
C ASP A 51 3.04 -8.92 7.95
N MET A 52 1.82 -9.17 8.42
CA MET A 52 0.72 -9.53 7.55
C MET A 52 0.35 -8.39 6.61
N LEU A 53 0.38 -7.17 7.11
CA LEU A 53 0.11 -5.99 6.28
C LEU A 53 1.14 -5.86 5.17
N ASP A 54 2.42 -6.05 5.48
CA ASP A 54 3.49 -6.01 4.48
C ASP A 54 3.28 -7.09 3.40
N ASP A 55 2.84 -8.27 3.79
CA ASP A 55 2.54 -9.35 2.83
C ASP A 55 1.40 -8.96 1.89
N ILE A 56 0.34 -8.34 2.42
CA ILE A 56 -0.79 -7.89 1.62
C ILE A 56 -0.35 -6.80 0.63
N MET A 57 0.47 -5.87 1.09
CA MET A 57 0.90 -4.73 0.29
C MET A 57 1.99 -5.05 -0.71
N ALA A 58 2.70 -6.17 -0.54
CA ALA A 58 3.81 -6.54 -1.41
C ALA A 58 3.44 -6.62 -2.90
N GLU A 59 2.19 -6.97 -3.21
CA GLU A 59 1.70 -7.06 -4.58
C GLU A 59 1.48 -5.69 -5.23
N PHE A 60 1.32 -4.65 -4.43
CA PHE A 60 0.92 -3.32 -4.87
C PHE A 60 1.99 -2.26 -4.65
N GLU A 61 2.99 -2.59 -3.87
CA GLU A 61 4.03 -1.65 -3.49
C GLU A 61 4.97 -1.38 -4.66
N TRP A 62 5.26 -0.10 -4.87
CA TRP A 62 6.25 0.29 -5.87
C TRP A 62 7.65 -0.06 -5.38
N VAL A 63 8.42 -0.70 -6.23
CA VAL A 63 9.81 -1.07 -5.95
C VAL A 63 10.71 -0.39 -6.97
N SER A 64 11.71 0.34 -6.48
CA SER A 64 12.71 0.99 -7.31
C SER A 64 13.56 -0.04 -8.05
N GLU A 65 13.99 0.29 -9.27
CA GLU A 65 14.89 -0.58 -10.04
C GLU A 65 16.18 -0.86 -9.28
N ASP A 66 16.63 0.08 -8.45
CA ASP A 66 17.84 -0.08 -7.66
C ASP A 66 17.69 -1.15 -6.57
N GLU A 67 16.47 -1.46 -6.19
CA GLU A 67 16.18 -2.48 -5.19
C GLU A 67 16.01 -3.88 -5.78
N TRP A 68 15.94 -3.96 -7.09
CA TRP A 68 15.80 -5.25 -7.76
C TRP A 68 17.15 -5.93 -7.84
N GLU A 69 17.23 -7.12 -7.28
CA GLU A 69 18.43 -7.94 -7.37
C GLU A 69 18.22 -9.05 -8.39
N ASP A 70 19.22 -9.24 -9.20
CA ASP A 70 19.23 -10.34 -10.17
C ASP A 70 19.83 -11.60 -9.56
#